data_701461cc34634754b7106e58057b7696
#
_entry.id   701461cc34634754b7106e58057b7696
#
_cell.length_a   1.000
_cell.length_b   1.000
_cell.length_c   1.000
_cell.angle_alpha   90.00
_cell.angle_beta   90.00
_cell.angle_gamma   90.00
#
_symmetry.space_group_name_H-M   'P 1'
#
loop_
_entity.id
_entity.type
_entity.pdbx_description
1 polymer ?
#
loop_
_entity_poly.entity_id
_entity_poly.type
_entity_poly.pdbx_seq_one_letter_code
_entity_poly.pdbx_strand_id
1 'polypeptide(L)'
;MRFFVCILVLLFVHNQFSRADKTLTDDSLYTEKYIRDIYIPEPRRALQLLDEAENRKTIPLRVVNELRSLSYSNMYMNKLAFMYARKAYLLDSLYQKDPKHMLKMTVHLAEFSAMMSKYNESMRYALDGIRQAQELGNREAKARLFFCMGENNWRLSFKDKAYDYFNRTIELLRGSKEKREMMLLSYYYGAEMSFLMNDSRIEEALKVGFEREKQIERLKAVPQISEDYIDGQYSYLYAKLAYIYCMEKKYEKAEQYYQKYLSKKESHTPDGKMYSVPYLVLSGQYEKVIDLSLIHISEPTRLQLIS
;
A
#
# COMPACT_ATOMS: atom_id res chain seq x y z
N MET A 1 10.62 6.63 16.19
CA MET A 1 10.04 5.46 15.50
C MET A 1 8.60 5.75 15.04
N ARG A 2 8.40 6.74 14.13
CA ARG A 2 7.05 7.30 13.79
C ARG A 2 6.66 7.19 12.31
N PHE A 3 7.37 6.41 11.46
CA PHE A 3 7.23 6.53 10.00
C PHE A 3 6.90 5.25 9.22
N PHE A 4 6.59 4.12 9.85
CA PHE A 4 6.59 2.84 9.12
C PHE A 4 5.24 2.27 8.69
N VAL A 5 4.10 2.86 9.02
CA VAL A 5 2.79 2.22 8.77
C VAL A 5 2.17 2.56 7.41
N CYS A 6 2.47 3.71 6.82
CA CYS A 6 1.84 4.15 5.55
C CYS A 6 2.58 3.74 4.26
N ILE A 7 3.76 3.12 4.35
CA ILE A 7 4.67 2.95 3.19
C ILE A 7 4.38 1.68 2.36
N LEU A 8 3.68 0.70 2.90
CA LEU A 8 3.60 -0.64 2.33
C LEU A 8 2.51 -0.88 1.27
N VAL A 9 1.59 0.05 1.03
CA VAL A 9 0.50 -0.16 0.06
C VAL A 9 0.96 -0.17 -1.38
N LEU A 10 2.07 0.50 -1.70
CA LEU A 10 2.50 0.75 -3.08
C LEU A 10 3.62 -0.17 -3.57
N LEU A 11 4.30 -0.89 -2.68
CA LEU A 11 5.49 -1.68 -3.06
C LEU A 11 5.21 -3.09 -3.59
N PHE A 12 4.00 -3.64 -3.41
CA PHE A 12 3.73 -5.05 -3.72
C PHE A 12 3.19 -5.36 -5.12
N VAL A 13 3.14 -4.39 -6.04
CA VAL A 13 2.75 -4.67 -7.44
C VAL A 13 3.97 -4.90 -8.36
N HIS A 14 5.17 -4.98 -7.79
CA HIS A 14 6.41 -4.71 -8.54
C HIS A 14 7.10 -5.88 -9.26
N ASN A 15 6.58 -7.09 -9.29
CA ASN A 15 7.31 -8.17 -9.97
C ASN A 15 6.47 -8.99 -10.94
N GLN A 16 6.01 -8.39 -12.04
CA GLN A 16 5.63 -9.15 -13.24
C GLN A 16 5.81 -8.32 -14.51
N PHE A 17 7.03 -8.00 -14.90
CA PHE A 17 7.28 -7.66 -16.30
C PHE A 17 8.59 -8.29 -16.79
N SER A 18 8.45 -9.46 -17.38
CA SER A 18 9.40 -9.96 -18.37
C SER A 18 9.48 -8.96 -19.52
N ARG A 19 10.67 -8.41 -19.76
CA ARG A 19 10.99 -7.58 -20.92
C ARG A 19 10.76 -8.38 -22.21
N ALA A 20 9.65 -8.13 -22.85
CA ALA A 20 9.56 -8.34 -24.29
C ALA A 20 9.98 -7.02 -24.96
N ASP A 21 11.19 -6.99 -25.48
CA ASP A 21 11.74 -5.91 -26.30
C ASP A 21 10.96 -5.89 -27.62
N LYS A 22 9.75 -5.31 -27.62
CA LYS A 22 9.08 -4.86 -28.83
C LYS A 22 9.57 -3.45 -29.11
N THR A 23 10.17 -3.23 -30.29
CA THR A 23 10.41 -1.89 -30.84
C THR A 23 9.09 -1.12 -30.84
N LEU A 24 8.86 -0.33 -29.77
CA LEU A 24 7.70 0.51 -29.62
C LEU A 24 7.82 1.65 -30.65
N THR A 25 6.80 1.85 -31.47
CA THR A 25 6.71 3.07 -32.29
C THR A 25 6.55 4.27 -31.37
N ASP A 26 7.09 5.44 -31.77
CA ASP A 26 7.10 6.67 -30.92
C ASP A 26 5.69 6.99 -30.41
N ASP A 27 4.64 6.83 -31.21
CA ASP A 27 3.25 7.10 -30.81
C ASP A 27 2.69 6.13 -29.74
N SER A 28 3.23 4.91 -29.64
CA SER A 28 2.77 3.93 -28.64
C SER A 28 3.19 4.29 -27.20
N LEU A 29 4.22 5.12 -27.05
CA LEU A 29 4.73 5.58 -25.75
C LEU A 29 3.78 6.56 -25.06
N TYR A 30 2.99 7.32 -25.84
CA TYR A 30 2.10 8.37 -25.33
C TYR A 30 0.67 7.89 -25.13
N THR A 31 0.49 6.56 -24.94
CA THR A 31 -0.82 5.96 -24.67
C THR A 31 -1.05 5.82 -23.15
N GLU A 32 -2.33 5.94 -22.75
CA GLU A 32 -2.73 5.70 -21.36
C GLU A 32 -2.25 4.33 -20.86
N LYS A 33 -2.39 3.29 -21.71
CA LYS A 33 -1.99 1.93 -21.36
C LYS A 33 -0.51 1.84 -21.02
N TYR A 34 0.36 2.35 -21.89
CA TYR A 34 1.80 2.28 -21.66
C TYR A 34 2.20 3.05 -20.40
N ILE A 35 1.65 4.25 -20.19
CA ILE A 35 1.99 5.04 -19.01
C ILE A 35 1.47 4.39 -17.72
N ARG A 36 0.29 3.71 -17.77
CA ARG A 36 -0.20 2.90 -16.65
C ARG A 36 0.72 1.72 -16.31
N ASP A 37 1.41 1.17 -17.27
CA ASP A 37 2.36 0.06 -17.03
C ASP A 37 3.66 0.54 -16.38
N ILE A 38 4.07 1.80 -16.60
CA ILE A 38 5.37 2.31 -16.14
C ILE A 38 5.31 3.28 -14.96
N TYR A 39 4.15 3.84 -14.58
CA TYR A 39 4.07 4.89 -13.56
C TYR A 39 4.54 4.44 -12.16
N ILE A 40 4.54 3.13 -11.89
CA ILE A 40 5.09 2.55 -10.66
C ILE A 40 6.61 2.32 -10.79
N PRO A 41 7.11 1.49 -11.75
CA PRO A 41 8.54 1.21 -11.83
C PRO A 41 9.38 2.41 -12.25
N GLU A 42 8.84 3.30 -13.08
CA GLU A 42 9.56 4.43 -13.67
C GLU A 42 8.74 5.74 -13.55
N PRO A 43 8.40 6.22 -12.33
CA PRO A 43 7.47 7.34 -12.16
C PRO A 43 7.98 8.65 -12.79
N ARG A 44 9.29 8.90 -12.81
CA ARG A 44 9.86 10.09 -13.48
C ARG A 44 9.67 10.04 -15.00
N ARG A 45 9.90 8.87 -15.60
CA ARG A 45 9.69 8.67 -17.04
C ARG A 45 8.20 8.80 -17.37
N ALA A 46 7.32 8.25 -16.54
CA ALA A 46 5.89 8.43 -16.72
C ALA A 46 5.48 9.92 -16.72
N LEU A 47 6.05 10.74 -15.83
CA LEU A 47 5.78 12.19 -15.80
C LEU A 47 6.24 12.89 -17.09
N GLN A 48 7.43 12.57 -17.62
CA GLN A 48 7.92 13.12 -18.89
C GLN A 48 7.00 12.77 -20.05
N LEU A 49 6.58 11.50 -20.14
CA LEU A 49 5.66 11.06 -21.18
C LEU A 49 4.26 11.67 -21.04
N LEU A 50 3.81 11.95 -19.82
CA LEU A 50 2.54 12.65 -19.57
C LEU A 50 2.57 14.11 -20.03
N ASP A 51 3.71 14.79 -19.96
CA ASP A 51 3.85 16.15 -20.47
C ASP A 51 3.72 16.15 -22.00
N GLU A 52 4.35 15.20 -22.69
CA GLU A 52 4.19 15.05 -24.14
C GLU A 52 2.78 14.58 -24.54
N ALA A 53 2.19 13.64 -23.80
CA ALA A 53 0.83 13.16 -24.06
C ALA A 53 -0.21 14.30 -23.91
N GLU A 54 -0.02 15.22 -22.95
CA GLU A 54 -0.86 16.42 -22.80
C GLU A 54 -0.71 17.36 -23.99
N ASN A 55 0.54 17.65 -24.41
CA ASN A 55 0.82 18.51 -25.57
C ASN A 55 0.23 17.94 -26.86
N ARG A 56 0.37 16.64 -27.07
CA ARG A 56 -0.17 15.92 -28.25
C ARG A 56 -1.67 15.62 -28.13
N LYS A 57 -2.29 15.83 -26.98
CA LYS A 57 -3.70 15.50 -26.66
C LYS A 57 -4.06 14.02 -26.91
N THR A 58 -3.11 13.11 -26.71
CA THR A 58 -3.32 11.66 -26.91
C THR A 58 -4.06 11.02 -25.75
N ILE A 59 -4.06 11.64 -24.56
CA ILE A 59 -4.74 11.17 -23.35
C ILE A 59 -5.64 12.31 -22.82
N PRO A 60 -6.87 12.02 -22.39
CA PRO A 60 -7.74 13.02 -21.78
C PRO A 60 -7.08 13.69 -20.57
N LEU A 61 -7.18 15.02 -20.43
CA LEU A 61 -6.49 15.79 -19.41
C LEU A 61 -6.80 15.34 -17.97
N ARG A 62 -8.03 14.84 -17.71
CA ARG A 62 -8.38 14.25 -16.41
C ARG A 62 -7.53 13.01 -16.09
N VAL A 63 -7.27 12.16 -17.09
CA VAL A 63 -6.46 10.95 -16.95
C VAL A 63 -4.98 11.29 -16.83
N VAL A 64 -4.51 12.30 -17.55
CA VAL A 64 -3.15 12.85 -17.37
C VAL A 64 -2.94 13.31 -15.94
N ASN A 65 -3.88 14.07 -15.37
CA ASN A 65 -3.78 14.53 -13.99
C ASN A 65 -3.89 13.37 -12.97
N GLU A 66 -4.74 12.37 -13.23
CA GLU A 66 -4.77 11.14 -12.42
C GLU A 66 -3.42 10.44 -12.40
N LEU A 67 -2.82 10.20 -13.57
CA LEU A 67 -1.55 9.49 -13.68
C LEU A 67 -0.38 10.29 -13.11
N ARG A 68 -0.38 11.62 -13.26
CA ARG A 68 0.57 12.50 -12.55
C ARG A 68 0.43 12.36 -11.03
N SER A 69 -0.80 12.35 -10.54
CA SER A 69 -1.07 12.15 -9.12
C SER A 69 -0.48 10.83 -8.59
N LEU A 70 -0.70 9.74 -9.33
CA LEU A 70 -0.18 8.42 -8.98
C LEU A 70 1.36 8.37 -9.06
N SER A 71 1.95 8.97 -10.11
CA SER A 71 3.41 9.03 -10.26
C SER A 71 4.07 9.81 -9.12
N TYR A 72 3.51 10.97 -8.76
CA TYR A 72 4.01 11.74 -7.61
C TYR A 72 3.81 11.03 -6.29
N SER A 73 2.72 10.26 -6.12
CA SER A 73 2.51 9.44 -4.93
C SER A 73 3.59 8.35 -4.79
N ASN A 74 3.97 7.70 -5.90
CA ASN A 74 5.06 6.71 -5.90
C ASN A 74 6.44 7.32 -5.61
N MET A 75 6.57 8.62 -5.77
CA MET A 75 7.77 9.39 -5.39
C MET A 75 7.65 10.02 -4.00
N TYR A 76 6.63 9.68 -3.22
CA TYR A 76 6.33 10.25 -1.89
C TYR A 76 6.11 11.77 -1.88
N MET A 77 5.82 12.36 -3.04
CA MET A 77 5.54 13.80 -3.19
C MET A 77 4.06 14.08 -2.95
N ASN A 78 3.57 13.79 -1.74
CA ASN A 78 2.15 13.78 -1.39
C ASN A 78 1.41 15.10 -1.68
N LYS A 79 2.07 16.25 -1.57
CA LYS A 79 1.47 17.56 -1.91
C LYS A 79 1.14 17.67 -3.40
N LEU A 80 2.06 17.23 -4.27
CA LEU A 80 1.84 17.21 -5.72
C LEU A 80 0.81 16.13 -6.10
N ALA A 81 0.89 14.95 -5.50
CA ALA A 81 -0.09 13.89 -5.68
C ALA A 81 -1.51 14.40 -5.38
N PHE A 82 -1.71 15.03 -4.23
CA PHE A 82 -2.98 15.65 -3.85
C PHE A 82 -3.43 16.74 -4.84
N MET A 83 -2.53 17.63 -5.24
CA MET A 83 -2.85 18.71 -6.18
C MET A 83 -3.37 18.17 -7.52
N TYR A 84 -2.69 17.16 -8.08
CA TYR A 84 -3.09 16.57 -9.35
C TYR A 84 -4.34 15.70 -9.23
N ALA A 85 -4.54 14.98 -8.14
CA ALA A 85 -5.81 14.28 -7.87
C ALA A 85 -6.99 15.25 -7.82
N ARG A 86 -6.80 16.43 -7.18
CA ARG A 86 -7.81 17.48 -7.12
C ARG A 86 -8.10 18.08 -8.50
N LYS A 87 -7.06 18.29 -9.33
CA LYS A 87 -7.27 18.75 -10.72
C LYS A 87 -8.08 17.73 -11.52
N ALA A 88 -7.77 16.43 -11.41
CA ALA A 88 -8.53 15.39 -12.09
C ALA A 88 -10.00 15.36 -11.61
N TYR A 89 -10.24 15.41 -10.30
CA TYR A 89 -11.59 15.49 -9.72
C TYR A 89 -12.39 16.68 -10.23
N LEU A 90 -11.78 17.87 -10.27
CA LEU A 90 -12.46 19.08 -10.74
C LEU A 90 -12.83 19.02 -12.21
N LEU A 91 -11.98 18.42 -13.06
CA LEU A 91 -12.28 18.25 -14.48
C LEU A 91 -13.51 17.33 -14.68
N ASP A 92 -13.63 16.26 -13.89
CA ASP A 92 -14.83 15.43 -13.93
C ASP A 92 -16.05 16.15 -13.41
N SER A 93 -15.93 16.80 -12.28
CA SER A 93 -17.03 17.52 -11.65
C SER A 93 -17.63 18.59 -12.56
N LEU A 94 -16.78 19.29 -13.32
CA LEU A 94 -17.21 20.41 -14.17
C LEU A 94 -17.65 19.97 -15.57
N TYR A 95 -16.98 18.97 -16.16
CA TYR A 95 -17.13 18.68 -17.60
C TYR A 95 -17.66 17.30 -17.91
N GLN A 96 -17.05 16.24 -17.35
CA GLN A 96 -17.35 14.86 -17.75
C GLN A 96 -18.44 14.23 -16.90
N LYS A 97 -18.55 14.62 -15.63
CA LYS A 97 -19.50 14.06 -14.64
C LYS A 97 -19.45 12.52 -14.54
N ASP A 98 -18.25 11.94 -14.64
CA ASP A 98 -18.03 10.50 -14.49
C ASP A 98 -17.97 10.13 -12.99
N PRO A 99 -19.06 9.54 -12.43
CA PRO A 99 -19.13 9.30 -11.00
C PRO A 99 -18.12 8.24 -10.53
N LYS A 100 -17.73 7.30 -11.40
CA LYS A 100 -16.73 6.27 -11.05
C LYS A 100 -15.33 6.88 -10.93
N HIS A 101 -14.97 7.76 -11.86
CA HIS A 101 -13.68 8.44 -11.79
C HIS A 101 -13.66 9.48 -10.67
N MET A 102 -14.76 10.18 -10.43
CA MET A 102 -14.89 11.09 -9.28
C MET A 102 -14.68 10.35 -7.96
N LEU A 103 -15.34 9.20 -7.77
CA LEU A 103 -15.12 8.35 -6.59
C LEU A 103 -13.66 7.95 -6.45
N LYS A 104 -13.02 7.51 -7.53
CA LYS A 104 -11.60 7.14 -7.52
C LYS A 104 -10.73 8.29 -7.04
N MET A 105 -10.96 9.51 -7.53
CA MET A 105 -10.20 10.68 -7.10
C MET A 105 -10.53 11.07 -5.66
N THR A 106 -11.78 10.92 -5.21
CA THR A 106 -12.17 11.15 -3.81
C THR A 106 -11.42 10.22 -2.85
N VAL A 107 -11.27 8.94 -3.20
CA VAL A 107 -10.45 7.98 -2.44
C VAL A 107 -9.01 8.47 -2.33
N HIS A 108 -8.38 8.84 -3.45
CA HIS A 108 -7.00 9.36 -3.43
C HIS A 108 -6.87 10.66 -2.63
N LEU A 109 -7.84 11.57 -2.72
CA LEU A 109 -7.84 12.81 -1.93
C LEU A 109 -7.91 12.53 -0.43
N ALA A 110 -8.72 11.55 0.00
CA ALA A 110 -8.77 11.12 1.39
C ALA A 110 -7.41 10.56 1.84
N GLU A 111 -6.83 9.63 1.09
CA GLU A 111 -5.56 8.99 1.40
C GLU A 111 -4.39 9.97 1.43
N PHE A 112 -4.26 10.85 0.43
CA PHE A 112 -3.19 11.84 0.41
C PHE A 112 -3.32 12.89 1.52
N SER A 113 -4.54 13.27 1.87
CA SER A 113 -4.78 14.16 3.03
C SER A 113 -4.32 13.49 4.33
N ALA A 114 -4.59 12.20 4.51
CA ALA A 114 -4.11 11.43 5.67
C ALA A 114 -2.57 11.35 5.70
N MET A 115 -1.93 11.07 4.56
CA MET A 115 -0.46 11.04 4.42
C MET A 115 0.19 12.39 4.75
N MET A 116 -0.52 13.50 4.51
CA MET A 116 -0.08 14.85 4.88
C MET A 116 -0.46 15.25 6.32
N SER A 117 -0.97 14.30 7.12
CA SER A 117 -1.46 14.53 8.49
C SER A 117 -2.63 15.52 8.58
N LYS A 118 -3.35 15.75 7.47
CA LYS A 118 -4.56 16.57 7.41
C LYS A 118 -5.81 15.71 7.72
N TYR A 119 -5.86 15.14 8.90
CA TYR A 119 -6.83 14.10 9.26
C TYR A 119 -8.29 14.56 9.11
N ASN A 120 -8.62 15.81 9.50
CA ASN A 120 -9.98 16.35 9.35
C ASN A 120 -10.39 16.51 7.88
N GLU A 121 -9.46 16.94 7.02
CA GLU A 121 -9.70 17.07 5.57
C GLU A 121 -9.87 15.67 4.96
N SER A 122 -9.01 14.72 5.33
CA SER A 122 -9.09 13.32 4.93
C SER A 122 -10.44 12.69 5.30
N MET A 123 -10.90 12.89 6.54
CA MET A 123 -12.19 12.36 7.00
C MET A 123 -13.39 12.95 6.23
N ARG A 124 -13.34 14.25 5.83
CA ARG A 124 -14.40 14.82 4.98
C ARG A 124 -14.46 14.15 3.62
N TYR A 125 -13.31 13.99 2.94
CA TYR A 125 -13.26 13.23 1.69
C TYR A 125 -13.71 11.78 1.87
N ALA A 126 -13.30 11.13 2.96
CA ALA A 126 -13.68 9.76 3.23
C ALA A 126 -15.21 9.60 3.43
N LEU A 127 -15.85 10.49 4.17
CA LEU A 127 -17.31 10.46 4.36
C LEU A 127 -18.07 10.69 3.05
N ASP A 128 -17.62 11.65 2.24
CA ASP A 128 -18.22 11.90 0.93
C ASP A 128 -18.03 10.72 -0.01
N GLY A 129 -16.82 10.15 -0.05
CA GLY A 129 -16.51 8.98 -0.86
C GLY A 129 -17.24 7.71 -0.42
N ILE A 130 -17.49 7.51 0.88
CA ILE A 130 -18.29 6.38 1.39
C ILE A 130 -19.71 6.44 0.84
N ARG A 131 -20.32 7.63 0.82
CA ARG A 131 -21.64 7.83 0.22
C ARG A 131 -21.62 7.51 -1.27
N GLN A 132 -20.68 8.09 -2.03
CA GLN A 132 -20.51 7.82 -3.46
C GLN A 132 -20.28 6.31 -3.73
N ALA A 133 -19.42 5.66 -2.93
CA ALA A 133 -19.14 4.23 -3.06
C ALA A 133 -20.37 3.37 -2.80
N GLN A 134 -21.22 3.79 -1.88
CA GLN A 134 -22.49 3.09 -1.59
C GLN A 134 -23.50 3.23 -2.74
N GLU A 135 -23.64 4.43 -3.30
CA GLU A 135 -24.50 4.70 -4.46
C GLU A 135 -24.06 3.91 -5.70
N LEU A 136 -22.75 3.76 -5.89
CA LEU A 136 -22.15 3.02 -7.03
C LEU A 136 -21.97 1.52 -6.78
N GLY A 137 -22.31 1.01 -5.58
CA GLY A 137 -22.08 -0.38 -5.20
C GLY A 137 -20.59 -0.77 -5.17
N ASN A 138 -19.67 0.19 -5.03
CA ASN A 138 -18.23 -0.05 -5.07
C ASN A 138 -17.69 -0.43 -3.69
N ARG A 139 -17.63 -1.75 -3.43
CA ARG A 139 -17.18 -2.31 -2.16
C ARG A 139 -15.71 -2.02 -1.87
N GLU A 140 -14.85 -2.10 -2.88
CA GLU A 140 -13.42 -1.82 -2.75
C GLU A 140 -13.18 -0.39 -2.27
N ALA A 141 -13.75 0.60 -2.96
CA ALA A 141 -13.62 2.00 -2.59
C ALA A 141 -14.15 2.25 -1.17
N LYS A 142 -15.31 1.65 -0.83
CA LYS A 142 -15.90 1.77 0.52
C LYS A 142 -14.99 1.19 1.60
N ALA A 143 -14.36 0.04 1.34
CA ALA A 143 -13.41 -0.59 2.27
C ALA A 143 -12.17 0.29 2.48
N ARG A 144 -11.59 0.83 1.40
CA ARG A 144 -10.44 1.75 1.47
C ARG A 144 -10.75 2.98 2.32
N LEU A 145 -11.94 3.55 2.14
CA LEU A 145 -12.36 4.74 2.87
C LEU A 145 -12.69 4.45 4.35
N PHE A 146 -13.28 3.30 4.67
CA PHE A 146 -13.42 2.87 6.06
C PHE A 146 -12.06 2.70 6.72
N PHE A 147 -11.11 2.06 6.04
CA PHE A 147 -9.76 1.92 6.55
C PHE A 147 -9.08 3.27 6.79
N CYS A 148 -9.20 4.20 5.85
CA CYS A 148 -8.70 5.58 5.99
C CYS A 148 -9.35 6.30 7.20
N MET A 149 -10.66 6.12 7.43
CA MET A 149 -11.33 6.63 8.64
C MET A 149 -10.76 6.00 9.91
N GLY A 150 -10.46 4.70 9.89
CA GLY A 150 -9.81 4.01 11.00
C GLY A 150 -8.43 4.59 11.31
N GLU A 151 -7.57 4.72 10.30
CA GLU A 151 -6.23 5.32 10.48
C GLU A 151 -6.29 6.74 11.03
N ASN A 152 -7.17 7.59 10.47
CA ASN A 152 -7.33 8.97 10.94
C ASN A 152 -7.78 9.04 12.41
N ASN A 153 -8.77 8.22 12.79
CA ASN A 153 -9.22 8.15 14.17
C ASN A 153 -8.11 7.62 15.11
N TRP A 154 -7.34 6.62 14.65
CA TRP A 154 -6.21 6.11 15.44
C TRP A 154 -5.14 7.19 15.66
N ARG A 155 -4.80 7.96 14.63
CA ARG A 155 -3.84 9.08 14.70
C ARG A 155 -4.31 10.19 15.63
N LEU A 156 -5.63 10.41 15.69
CA LEU A 156 -6.27 11.38 16.59
C LEU A 156 -6.54 10.82 17.99
N SER A 157 -6.06 9.60 18.29
CA SER A 157 -6.24 8.90 19.58
C SER A 157 -7.67 8.48 19.90
N PHE A 158 -8.58 8.48 18.93
CA PHE A 158 -9.94 7.92 19.07
C PHE A 158 -9.94 6.41 18.80
N LYS A 159 -9.29 5.64 19.69
CA LYS A 159 -8.96 4.23 19.46
C LYS A 159 -10.19 3.34 19.22
N ASP A 160 -11.26 3.48 20.00
CA ASP A 160 -12.47 2.67 19.84
C ASP A 160 -13.11 2.88 18.46
N LYS A 161 -13.20 4.14 18.01
CA LYS A 161 -13.70 4.46 16.66
C LYS A 161 -12.77 3.92 15.57
N ALA A 162 -11.48 3.95 15.79
CA ALA A 162 -10.50 3.43 14.85
C ALA A 162 -10.74 1.93 14.61
N TYR A 163 -10.82 1.14 15.69
CA TYR A 163 -11.05 -0.30 15.60
C TYR A 163 -12.45 -0.66 15.07
N ASP A 164 -13.49 0.15 15.35
CA ASP A 164 -14.80 -0.01 14.70
C ASP A 164 -14.66 0.09 13.17
N TYR A 165 -13.96 1.08 12.67
CA TYR A 165 -13.73 1.24 11.23
C TYR A 165 -12.85 0.14 10.62
N PHE A 166 -11.82 -0.35 11.32
CA PHE A 166 -11.03 -1.49 10.87
C PHE A 166 -11.88 -2.76 10.79
N ASN A 167 -12.70 -3.03 11.79
CA ASN A 167 -13.64 -4.14 11.78
C ASN A 167 -14.62 -4.06 10.60
N ARG A 168 -15.21 -2.87 10.36
CA ARG A 168 -16.10 -2.64 9.21
C ARG A 168 -15.43 -2.89 7.88
N THR A 169 -14.15 -2.51 7.75
CA THR A 169 -13.33 -2.78 6.56
C THR A 169 -13.20 -4.28 6.32
N ILE A 170 -12.83 -5.02 7.36
CA ILE A 170 -12.62 -6.47 7.29
C ILE A 170 -13.92 -7.19 6.99
N GLU A 171 -15.00 -6.87 7.72
CA GLU A 171 -16.33 -7.49 7.49
C GLU A 171 -16.82 -7.25 6.05
N LEU A 172 -16.61 -6.04 5.52
CA LEU A 172 -17.03 -5.73 4.15
C LEU A 172 -16.31 -6.60 3.12
N LEU A 173 -15.04 -6.96 3.33
CA LEU A 173 -14.23 -7.74 2.38
C LEU A 173 -14.22 -9.24 2.69
N ARG A 174 -14.63 -9.64 3.90
CA ARG A 174 -14.63 -11.05 4.32
C ARG A 174 -15.46 -11.89 3.37
N GLY A 175 -14.94 -13.04 2.99
CA GLY A 175 -15.60 -13.97 2.09
C GLY A 175 -15.59 -13.59 0.60
N SER A 176 -15.04 -12.45 0.23
CA SER A 176 -14.89 -12.07 -1.17
C SER A 176 -14.08 -13.11 -1.96
N LYS A 177 -14.48 -13.30 -3.23
CA LYS A 177 -13.76 -14.11 -4.22
C LYS A 177 -13.05 -13.24 -5.25
N GLU A 178 -13.29 -11.93 -5.23
CA GLU A 178 -12.64 -10.97 -6.12
C GLU A 178 -11.17 -10.82 -5.75
N LYS A 179 -10.27 -11.10 -6.69
CA LYS A 179 -8.81 -11.08 -6.50
C LYS A 179 -8.34 -9.83 -5.75
N ARG A 180 -8.79 -8.66 -6.21
CA ARG A 180 -8.35 -7.37 -5.67
C ARG A 180 -8.84 -7.15 -4.23
N GLU A 181 -10.09 -7.49 -3.94
CA GLU A 181 -10.64 -7.42 -2.58
C GLU A 181 -9.93 -8.40 -1.63
N MET A 182 -9.59 -9.60 -2.11
CA MET A 182 -8.84 -10.60 -1.32
C MET A 182 -7.43 -10.10 -0.99
N MET A 183 -6.74 -9.46 -1.93
CA MET A 183 -5.42 -8.85 -1.71
C MET A 183 -5.50 -7.70 -0.70
N LEU A 184 -6.50 -6.83 -0.84
CA LEU A 184 -6.75 -5.74 0.11
C LEU A 184 -7.05 -6.25 1.51
N LEU A 185 -7.84 -7.32 1.65
CA LEU A 185 -8.12 -7.91 2.96
C LEU A 185 -6.84 -8.40 3.64
N SER A 186 -5.94 -9.07 2.90
CA SER A 186 -4.63 -9.49 3.44
C SER A 186 -3.80 -8.29 3.90
N TYR A 187 -3.81 -7.21 3.12
CA TYR A 187 -3.14 -5.96 3.48
C TYR A 187 -3.73 -5.37 4.79
N TYR A 188 -5.05 -5.25 4.89
CA TYR A 188 -5.71 -4.64 6.05
C TYR A 188 -5.50 -5.43 7.33
N TYR A 189 -5.50 -6.77 7.28
CA TYR A 189 -5.07 -7.58 8.42
C TYR A 189 -3.64 -7.24 8.87
N GLY A 190 -2.71 -7.09 7.92
CA GLY A 190 -1.32 -6.74 8.23
C GLY A 190 -1.17 -5.34 8.83
N ALA A 191 -1.97 -4.39 8.40
CA ALA A 191 -2.00 -3.03 8.92
C ALA A 191 -2.64 -2.98 10.31
N GLU A 192 -3.81 -3.63 10.50
CA GLU A 192 -4.47 -3.72 11.81
C GLU A 192 -3.58 -4.39 12.84
N MET A 193 -2.89 -5.48 12.48
CA MET A 193 -1.90 -6.13 13.33
C MET A 193 -0.85 -5.14 13.82
N SER A 194 -0.40 -4.20 12.97
CA SER A 194 0.56 -3.16 13.36
C SER A 194 -0.04 -2.13 14.33
N PHE A 195 -1.30 -1.74 14.13
CA PHE A 195 -1.99 -0.82 15.05
C PHE A 195 -2.19 -1.46 16.42
N LEU A 196 -2.62 -2.73 16.46
CA LEU A 196 -2.79 -3.50 17.70
C LEU A 196 -1.47 -3.66 18.46
N MET A 197 -0.36 -3.93 17.75
CA MET A 197 0.98 -3.98 18.37
C MET A 197 1.38 -2.64 18.97
N ASN A 198 1.14 -1.53 18.27
CA ASN A 198 1.44 -0.19 18.78
C ASN A 198 0.61 0.19 20.02
N ASP A 199 -0.59 -0.37 20.14
CA ASP A 199 -1.48 -0.19 21.27
C ASP A 199 -1.28 -1.26 22.38
N SER A 200 -0.22 -2.09 22.26
CA SER A 200 0.11 -3.18 23.19
C SER A 200 -1.00 -4.25 23.33
N ARG A 201 -1.90 -4.36 22.34
CA ARG A 201 -2.97 -5.37 22.26
C ARG A 201 -2.44 -6.65 21.60
N ILE A 202 -1.48 -7.28 22.24
CA ILE A 202 -0.65 -8.33 21.63
C ILE A 202 -1.44 -9.59 21.27
N GLU A 203 -2.33 -10.05 22.16
CA GLU A 203 -3.16 -11.23 21.89
C GLU A 203 -4.07 -11.03 20.68
N GLU A 204 -4.62 -9.84 20.52
CA GLU A 204 -5.45 -9.50 19.38
C GLU A 204 -4.62 -9.39 18.09
N ALA A 205 -3.42 -8.80 18.17
CA ALA A 205 -2.48 -8.77 17.06
C ALA A 205 -2.13 -10.19 16.57
N LEU A 206 -1.94 -11.16 17.47
CA LEU A 206 -1.73 -12.57 17.11
C LEU A 206 -2.95 -13.17 16.42
N LYS A 207 -4.17 -12.93 16.96
CA LYS A 207 -5.41 -13.41 16.32
C LYS A 207 -5.55 -12.89 14.89
N VAL A 208 -5.33 -11.59 14.68
CA VAL A 208 -5.37 -10.97 13.35
C VAL A 208 -4.27 -11.52 12.45
N GLY A 209 -3.08 -11.78 13.00
CA GLY A 209 -1.97 -12.41 12.27
C GLY A 209 -2.33 -13.79 11.73
N PHE A 210 -3.02 -14.62 12.51
CA PHE A 210 -3.49 -15.94 12.07
C PHE A 210 -4.65 -15.86 11.05
N GLU A 211 -5.54 -14.87 11.18
CA GLU A 211 -6.55 -14.63 10.14
C GLU A 211 -5.90 -14.18 8.83
N ARG A 212 -4.85 -13.37 8.90
CA ARG A 212 -4.03 -13.02 7.73
C ARG A 212 -3.38 -14.24 7.10
N GLU A 213 -2.81 -15.16 7.90
CA GLU A 213 -2.19 -16.40 7.39
C GLU A 213 -3.21 -17.22 6.58
N LYS A 214 -4.44 -17.41 7.13
CA LYS A 214 -5.53 -18.07 6.41
C LYS A 214 -5.90 -17.33 5.11
N GLN A 215 -5.89 -16.01 5.11
CA GLN A 215 -6.18 -15.22 3.92
C GLN A 215 -5.08 -15.38 2.85
N ILE A 216 -3.81 -15.45 3.25
CA ILE A 216 -2.69 -15.72 2.32
C ILE A 216 -2.82 -17.12 1.71
N GLU A 217 -3.22 -18.14 2.50
CA GLU A 217 -3.50 -19.48 1.96
C GLU A 217 -4.63 -19.45 0.92
N ARG A 218 -5.70 -18.68 1.16
CA ARG A 218 -6.77 -18.50 0.16
C ARG A 218 -6.27 -17.81 -1.12
N LEU A 219 -5.34 -16.86 -1.00
CA LEU A 219 -4.75 -16.15 -2.15
C LEU A 219 -3.92 -17.08 -3.04
N LYS A 220 -3.28 -18.13 -2.51
CA LYS A 220 -2.54 -19.13 -3.31
C LYS A 220 -3.44 -19.84 -4.34
N ALA A 221 -4.72 -20.02 -4.02
CA ALA A 221 -5.68 -20.68 -4.90
C ALA A 221 -6.25 -19.74 -5.98
N VAL A 222 -5.90 -18.44 -5.95
CA VAL A 222 -6.40 -17.46 -6.92
C VAL A 222 -5.52 -17.46 -8.16
N PRO A 223 -6.06 -17.74 -9.35
CA PRO A 223 -5.31 -17.65 -10.60
C PRO A 223 -4.68 -16.25 -10.78
N GLN A 224 -3.51 -16.20 -11.42
CA GLN A 224 -2.79 -14.96 -11.73
C GLN A 224 -2.25 -14.19 -10.49
N ILE A 225 -2.21 -14.77 -9.32
CA ILE A 225 -1.37 -14.27 -8.22
C ILE A 225 -0.02 -14.98 -8.31
N SER A 226 1.06 -14.19 -8.37
CA SER A 226 2.41 -14.77 -8.49
C SER A 226 2.86 -15.41 -7.18
N GLU A 227 3.71 -16.43 -7.29
CA GLU A 227 4.37 -17.03 -6.13
C GLU A 227 5.21 -16.01 -5.36
N ASP A 228 5.88 -15.09 -6.04
CA ASP A 228 6.67 -14.04 -5.42
C ASP A 228 5.80 -13.09 -4.57
N TYR A 229 4.59 -12.76 -5.03
CA TYR A 229 3.64 -11.99 -4.22
C TYR A 229 3.26 -12.75 -2.93
N ILE A 230 2.94 -14.04 -3.04
CA ILE A 230 2.58 -14.87 -1.89
C ILE A 230 3.78 -15.00 -0.94
N ASP A 231 4.99 -15.21 -1.46
CA ASP A 231 6.21 -15.28 -0.69
C ASP A 231 6.45 -14.00 0.11
N GLY A 232 6.30 -12.84 -0.52
CA GLY A 232 6.38 -11.54 0.14
C GLY A 232 5.33 -11.35 1.25
N GLN A 233 4.08 -11.82 1.04
CA GLN A 233 3.05 -11.76 2.07
C GLN A 233 3.42 -12.58 3.31
N TYR A 234 3.95 -13.80 3.12
CA TYR A 234 4.43 -14.62 4.22
C TYR A 234 5.66 -14.06 4.89
N SER A 235 6.61 -13.55 4.11
CA SER A 235 7.82 -12.93 4.63
C SER A 235 7.49 -11.84 5.65
N TYR A 236 6.63 -10.90 5.25
CA TYR A 236 6.17 -9.84 6.13
C TYR A 236 5.42 -10.35 7.37
N LEU A 237 4.53 -11.34 7.19
CA LEU A 237 3.77 -11.92 8.29
C LEU A 237 4.69 -12.61 9.30
N TYR A 238 5.59 -13.46 8.84
CA TYR A 238 6.47 -14.24 9.72
C TYR A 238 7.48 -13.37 10.46
N ALA A 239 8.02 -12.34 9.82
CA ALA A 239 8.85 -11.35 10.51
C ALA A 239 8.09 -10.65 11.65
N LYS A 240 6.83 -10.27 11.43
CA LYS A 240 5.98 -9.69 12.48
C LYS A 240 5.64 -10.67 13.60
N LEU A 241 5.31 -11.91 13.28
CA LEU A 241 5.04 -12.94 14.29
C LEU A 241 6.28 -13.24 15.13
N ALA A 242 7.47 -13.31 14.51
CA ALA A 242 8.73 -13.43 15.25
C ALA A 242 8.91 -12.28 16.25
N TYR A 243 8.68 -11.03 15.80
CA TYR A 243 8.77 -9.86 16.67
C TYR A 243 7.75 -9.91 17.83
N ILE A 244 6.48 -10.25 17.55
CA ILE A 244 5.44 -10.35 18.58
C ILE A 244 5.80 -11.41 19.63
N TYR A 245 6.19 -12.61 19.21
CA TYR A 245 6.58 -13.66 20.16
C TYR A 245 7.83 -13.29 20.98
N CYS A 246 8.75 -12.51 20.40
CA CYS A 246 9.88 -11.97 21.13
C CYS A 246 9.44 -10.96 22.21
N MET A 247 8.47 -10.07 21.91
CA MET A 247 7.86 -9.17 22.88
C MET A 247 7.21 -9.92 24.05
N GLU A 248 6.57 -11.06 23.76
CA GLU A 248 5.96 -11.96 24.75
C GLU A 248 6.99 -12.83 25.50
N LYS A 249 8.29 -12.65 25.23
CA LYS A 249 9.38 -13.49 25.78
C LYS A 249 9.26 -14.99 25.46
N LYS A 250 8.51 -15.33 24.42
CA LYS A 250 8.34 -16.71 23.89
C LYS A 250 9.41 -16.96 22.83
N TYR A 251 10.67 -16.96 23.25
CA TYR A 251 11.85 -16.93 22.36
C TYR A 251 11.93 -18.11 21.39
N GLU A 252 11.56 -19.31 21.82
CA GLU A 252 11.54 -20.49 20.93
C GLU A 252 10.56 -20.31 19.77
N LYS A 253 9.35 -19.81 20.04
CA LYS A 253 8.37 -19.50 18.99
C LYS A 253 8.83 -18.35 18.13
N ALA A 254 9.42 -17.31 18.72
CA ALA A 254 9.97 -16.19 17.98
C ALA A 254 11.02 -16.67 16.97
N GLU A 255 11.95 -17.53 17.39
CA GLU A 255 12.97 -18.12 16.52
C GLU A 255 12.34 -19.00 15.42
N GLN A 256 11.34 -19.83 15.75
CA GLN A 256 10.63 -20.63 14.74
C GLN A 256 10.03 -19.78 13.63
N TYR A 257 9.38 -18.64 13.96
CA TYR A 257 8.83 -17.75 12.97
C TYR A 257 9.91 -16.96 12.22
N TYR A 258 11.01 -16.64 12.89
CA TYR A 258 12.16 -16.03 12.23
C TYR A 258 12.79 -16.97 11.18
N GLN A 259 12.93 -18.25 11.49
CA GLN A 259 13.39 -19.25 10.52
C GLN A 259 12.41 -19.43 9.35
N LYS A 260 11.09 -19.42 9.61
CA LYS A 260 10.09 -19.39 8.53
C LYS A 260 10.24 -18.14 7.65
N TYR A 261 10.51 -16.97 8.24
CA TYR A 261 10.79 -15.75 7.49
C TYR A 261 12.05 -15.91 6.62
N LEU A 262 13.15 -16.41 7.18
CA LEU A 262 14.41 -16.61 6.44
C LEU A 262 14.27 -17.61 5.27
N SER A 263 13.31 -18.53 5.34
CA SER A 263 13.04 -19.48 4.24
C SER A 263 12.36 -18.82 3.03
N LYS A 264 11.98 -17.54 3.10
CA LYS A 264 11.30 -16.83 2.05
C LYS A 264 12.26 -16.06 1.15
N LYS A 265 12.02 -16.05 -0.17
CA LYS A 265 12.87 -15.35 -1.15
C LYS A 265 12.93 -13.84 -0.84
N GLU A 266 11.79 -13.24 -0.48
CA GLU A 266 11.68 -11.82 -0.14
C GLU A 266 12.58 -11.44 1.02
N SER A 267 12.83 -12.32 2.00
CA SER A 267 13.72 -12.07 3.14
C SER A 267 15.16 -11.76 2.75
N HIS A 268 15.56 -12.11 1.53
CA HIS A 268 16.91 -11.88 0.99
C HIS A 268 17.02 -10.62 0.14
N THR A 269 15.88 -9.99 -0.20
CA THR A 269 15.87 -8.69 -0.89
C THR A 269 16.24 -7.55 0.06
N PRO A 270 16.76 -6.41 -0.44
CA PRO A 270 17.05 -5.25 0.41
C PRO A 270 15.83 -4.81 1.24
N ASP A 271 14.66 -4.70 0.62
CA ASP A 271 13.42 -4.28 1.30
C ASP A 271 12.91 -5.35 2.27
N GLY A 272 12.95 -6.62 1.86
CA GLY A 272 12.50 -7.74 2.67
C GLY A 272 13.32 -7.92 3.95
N LYS A 273 14.63 -7.74 3.88
CA LYS A 273 15.53 -7.78 5.05
C LYS A 273 15.12 -6.82 6.15
N MET A 274 14.56 -5.65 5.78
CA MET A 274 14.11 -4.65 6.74
C MET A 274 12.92 -5.12 7.60
N TYR A 275 12.15 -6.11 7.16
CA TYR A 275 11.03 -6.64 7.95
C TYR A 275 11.49 -7.29 9.25
N SER A 276 12.71 -7.84 9.29
CA SER A 276 13.26 -8.50 10.47
C SER A 276 13.90 -7.55 11.50
N VAL A 277 14.18 -6.31 11.14
CA VAL A 277 14.87 -5.35 12.01
C VAL A 277 14.25 -5.21 13.40
N PRO A 278 12.90 -5.09 13.56
CA PRO A 278 12.29 -5.01 14.89
C PRO A 278 12.58 -6.25 15.75
N TYR A 279 12.53 -7.45 15.16
CA TYR A 279 12.87 -8.70 15.86
C TYR A 279 14.35 -8.74 16.25
N LEU A 280 15.26 -8.42 15.31
CA LEU A 280 16.70 -8.45 15.55
C LEU A 280 17.11 -7.47 16.67
N VAL A 281 16.54 -6.27 16.69
CA VAL A 281 16.77 -5.29 17.75
C VAL A 281 16.30 -5.82 19.09
N LEU A 282 15.09 -6.36 19.16
CA LEU A 282 14.50 -6.83 20.43
C LEU A 282 15.19 -8.10 20.95
N SER A 283 15.68 -8.95 20.06
CA SER A 283 16.44 -10.17 20.41
C SER A 283 17.92 -9.91 20.69
N GLY A 284 18.39 -8.66 20.64
CA GLY A 284 19.78 -8.27 20.91
C GLY A 284 20.78 -8.62 19.81
N GLN A 285 20.33 -8.94 18.60
CA GLN A 285 21.18 -9.28 17.46
C GLN A 285 21.64 -8.02 16.70
N TYR A 286 22.27 -7.08 17.42
CA TYR A 286 22.62 -5.75 16.90
C TYR A 286 23.62 -5.77 15.75
N GLU A 287 24.54 -6.74 15.72
CA GLU A 287 25.51 -6.88 14.61
C GLU A 287 24.79 -7.06 13.28
N LYS A 288 23.78 -7.95 13.24
CA LYS A 288 22.97 -8.15 12.03
C LYS A 288 22.21 -6.89 11.61
N VAL A 289 21.78 -6.07 12.56
CA VAL A 289 21.09 -4.80 12.27
C VAL A 289 22.07 -3.79 11.66
N ILE A 290 23.31 -3.74 12.15
CA ILE A 290 24.37 -2.87 11.61
C ILE A 290 24.69 -3.28 10.17
N ASP A 291 24.88 -4.57 9.90
CA ASP A 291 25.12 -5.09 8.55
C ASP A 291 24.01 -4.72 7.58
N LEU A 292 22.75 -4.83 8.01
CA LEU A 292 21.60 -4.42 7.19
C LEU A 292 21.59 -2.92 6.92
N SER A 293 21.98 -2.10 7.90
CA SER A 293 22.07 -0.64 7.75
C SER A 293 23.16 -0.25 6.77
N LEU A 294 24.32 -0.93 6.79
CA LEU A 294 25.42 -0.69 5.87
C LEU A 294 25.06 -1.05 4.42
N ILE A 295 24.31 -2.14 4.21
CA ILE A 295 23.79 -2.50 2.89
C ILE A 295 22.87 -1.40 2.35
N HIS A 296 22.02 -0.83 3.19
CA HIS A 296 21.11 0.25 2.80
C HIS A 296 21.82 1.58 2.48
N ILE A 297 22.98 1.82 3.10
CA ILE A 297 23.80 3.01 2.84
C ILE A 297 24.63 2.81 1.55
N SER A 298 25.16 1.61 1.31
CA SER A 298 25.99 1.28 0.16
C SER A 298 25.19 1.06 -1.14
N GLU A 299 23.95 0.58 -1.01
CA GLU A 299 22.99 0.52 -2.11
C GLU A 299 21.94 1.62 -1.90
N PRO A 300 22.19 2.85 -2.40
CA PRO A 300 21.22 3.93 -2.25
C PRO A 300 19.91 3.48 -2.88
N THR A 301 18.94 3.17 -2.02
CA THR A 301 17.57 2.93 -2.46
C THR A 301 17.17 4.09 -3.36
N ARG A 302 16.31 3.83 -4.35
CA ARG A 302 15.77 4.83 -5.32
C ARG A 302 15.33 6.17 -4.67
N LEU A 303 15.25 6.24 -3.35
CA LEU A 303 14.93 7.43 -2.54
C LEU A 303 16.11 8.42 -2.38
N GLN A 304 17.36 7.99 -2.44
CA GLN A 304 18.54 8.87 -2.24
C GLN A 304 19.03 9.57 -3.52
N LEU A 305 18.51 9.22 -4.68
CA LEU A 305 18.79 9.92 -5.94
C LEU A 305 17.89 11.18 -6.14
N ILE A 306 17.30 11.71 -5.08
CA ILE A 306 16.42 12.88 -5.07
C ILE A 306 17.04 14.01 -4.23
N SER A 307 18.31 14.27 -4.38
CA SER A 307 18.93 15.52 -3.95
C SER A 307 19.19 16.40 -5.15
#